data_0312425ef9085ca316b1d6b819f89f96
#
_entry.id   0312425ef9085ca316b1d6b819f89f96
#
_cell.length_a   1.000
_cell.length_b   1.000
_cell.length_c   1.000
_cell.angle_alpha   90.00
_cell.angle_beta   90.00
_cell.angle_gamma   90.00
#
_symmetry.space_group_name_H-M   'P 1'
#
loop_
_entity.id
_entity.type
_entity.pdbx_description
1 polymer ?
#
loop_
_entity_poly.entity_id
_entity_poly.type
_entity_poly.pdbx_seq_one_letter_code
_entity_poly.pdbx_strand_id
1 'polypeptide(L)'
;MTALMAYHRFSQWSGALGVCAIIAMIRPAHADPRAVIELFTSQGCSSCPPADKVIGELAKDPSVIALSLPIDYWDYLGWKDTLADARFSARQKAYSRVRGDREVYTPQAVINGSAHVIGSDLAGIESAIDETTKTGGVMSVPVTMTQAGKLLTVSVSATAKDASATHGEVWLCSISKAVPILISRGENSGREITYYNVVRNLMKVGDWNGGAGSWTVPVDSVAHDGVDGAVVYLQDGSRDKPGPMLGAAYTSLH
;
A
#
# COMPACT_ATOMS: atom_id res chain seq x y z
N MET A 1 79.11 -41.98 37.29
CA MET A 1 78.58 -40.64 37.46
C MET A 1 77.88 -40.28 36.13
N THR A 2 76.58 -40.50 36.04
CA THR A 2 75.78 -40.50 34.79
C THR A 2 74.74 -39.38 34.88
N ALA A 3 74.86 -38.37 33.98
CA ALA A 3 73.91 -37.25 33.92
C ALA A 3 72.78 -37.60 32.97
N LEU A 4 71.55 -37.60 33.46
CA LEU A 4 70.31 -37.73 32.65
C LEU A 4 69.92 -36.35 32.10
N MET A 5 69.84 -36.23 30.79
CA MET A 5 69.19 -35.07 30.10
C MET A 5 67.68 -35.34 29.95
N ALA A 6 66.86 -34.46 30.49
CA ALA A 6 65.42 -34.46 30.32
C ALA A 6 65.04 -33.60 29.10
N TYR A 7 64.41 -34.20 28.13
CA TYR A 7 63.82 -33.50 26.97
C TYR A 7 62.40 -32.98 27.29
N HIS A 8 62.22 -31.67 27.32
CA HIS A 8 60.92 -31.04 27.36
C HIS A 8 60.32 -30.93 25.93
N ARG A 9 59.21 -31.62 25.73
CA ARG A 9 58.41 -31.47 24.53
C ARG A 9 57.48 -30.26 24.70
N PHE A 10 57.70 -29.23 23.89
CA PHE A 10 56.74 -28.13 23.70
C PHE A 10 55.60 -28.60 22.78
N SER A 11 54.38 -28.66 23.33
CA SER A 11 53.15 -28.85 22.56
C SER A 11 52.69 -27.51 22.00
N GLN A 12 52.73 -27.34 20.67
CA GLN A 12 52.15 -26.18 19.98
C GLN A 12 50.65 -26.41 19.79
N TRP A 13 49.85 -25.68 20.54
CA TRP A 13 48.42 -25.57 20.27
C TRP A 13 48.19 -24.49 19.22
N SER A 14 47.91 -24.91 17.97
CA SER A 14 47.44 -24.05 16.90
C SER A 14 45.93 -23.81 17.10
N GLY A 15 45.59 -22.69 17.73
CA GLY A 15 44.19 -22.22 17.80
C GLY A 15 43.76 -21.68 16.47
N ALA A 16 42.92 -22.41 15.76
CA ALA A 16 42.20 -21.91 14.57
C ALA A 16 41.10 -20.96 15.03
N LEU A 17 41.33 -19.66 14.88
CA LEU A 17 40.30 -18.62 15.01
C LEU A 17 39.36 -18.70 13.77
N GLY A 18 38.23 -19.36 13.95
CA GLY A 18 37.13 -19.33 12.96
C GLY A 18 36.51 -17.93 12.91
N VAL A 19 36.80 -17.17 11.88
CA VAL A 19 36.10 -15.92 11.57
C VAL A 19 34.71 -16.28 11.02
N CYS A 20 33.69 -16.25 11.88
CA CYS A 20 32.31 -16.25 11.43
C CYS A 20 32.01 -14.92 10.69
N ALA A 21 32.09 -14.92 9.39
CA ALA A 21 31.62 -13.82 8.57
C ALA A 21 30.09 -13.73 8.69
N ILE A 22 29.60 -12.79 9.50
CA ILE A 22 28.18 -12.42 9.52
C ILE A 22 27.92 -11.66 8.21
N ILE A 23 27.38 -12.36 7.20
CA ILE A 23 26.86 -11.72 5.99
C ILE A 23 25.59 -10.99 6.42
N ALA A 24 25.71 -9.71 6.76
CA ALA A 24 24.57 -8.82 6.89
C ALA A 24 23.92 -8.72 5.51
N MET A 25 22.79 -9.39 5.31
CA MET A 25 21.94 -9.18 4.14
C MET A 25 21.45 -7.74 4.20
N ILE A 26 22.11 -6.86 3.43
CA ILE A 26 21.63 -5.49 3.17
C ILE A 26 20.35 -5.67 2.36
N ARG A 27 19.19 -5.64 3.04
CA ARG A 27 17.91 -5.46 2.36
C ARG A 27 17.88 -4.04 1.81
N PRO A 28 17.50 -3.84 0.53
CA PRO A 28 17.27 -2.48 0.05
C PRO A 28 16.23 -1.84 0.98
N ALA A 29 16.60 -0.76 1.62
CA ALA A 29 15.66 0.07 2.36
C ALA A 29 14.73 0.67 1.30
N HIS A 30 13.53 0.11 1.14
CA HIS A 30 12.47 0.84 0.47
C HIS A 30 12.18 2.06 1.34
N ALA A 31 12.35 3.26 0.76
CA ALA A 31 11.93 4.49 1.42
C ALA A 31 10.43 4.36 1.70
N ASP A 32 10.01 4.80 2.90
CA ASP A 32 8.59 4.82 3.25
C ASP A 32 7.83 5.67 2.20
N PRO A 33 6.67 5.22 1.72
CA PRO A 33 5.90 5.99 0.76
C PRO A 33 5.51 7.35 1.35
N ARG A 34 5.67 8.42 0.55
CA ARG A 34 5.25 9.78 0.93
C ARG A 34 3.75 9.99 0.83
N ALA A 35 3.06 9.16 0.02
CA ALA A 35 1.62 9.28 -0.19
C ALA A 35 0.95 7.97 -0.60
N VAL A 36 -0.32 7.87 -0.25
CA VAL A 36 -1.28 6.92 -0.81
C VAL A 36 -2.37 7.69 -1.54
N ILE A 37 -2.63 7.32 -2.79
CA ILE A 37 -3.64 7.91 -3.66
C ILE A 37 -4.66 6.83 -4.01
N GLU A 38 -5.93 7.09 -3.74
CA GLU A 38 -7.04 6.24 -4.13
C GLU A 38 -7.84 6.93 -5.23
N LEU A 39 -7.73 6.44 -6.47
CA LEU A 39 -8.52 6.92 -7.59
C LEU A 39 -9.85 6.16 -7.66
N PHE A 40 -10.96 6.85 -7.43
CA PHE A 40 -12.29 6.37 -7.71
C PHE A 40 -12.62 6.65 -9.18
N THR A 41 -12.67 5.59 -9.98
CA THR A 41 -12.81 5.61 -11.44
C THR A 41 -13.90 4.63 -11.91
N SER A 42 -14.23 4.64 -13.19
CA SER A 42 -15.14 3.65 -13.79
C SER A 42 -14.94 3.52 -15.29
N GLN A 43 -15.09 2.31 -15.81
CA GLN A 43 -15.15 2.03 -17.24
C GLN A 43 -16.30 2.75 -17.94
N GLY A 44 -17.39 3.03 -17.22
CA GLY A 44 -18.57 3.76 -17.73
C GLY A 44 -18.43 5.29 -17.75
N CYS A 45 -17.37 5.82 -17.17
CA CYS A 45 -17.16 7.28 -17.02
C CYS A 45 -16.30 7.83 -18.16
N SER A 46 -16.85 8.69 -19.03
CA SER A 46 -16.14 9.26 -20.20
C SER A 46 -14.99 10.21 -19.84
N SER A 47 -15.02 10.84 -18.67
CA SER A 47 -13.95 11.72 -18.15
C SER A 47 -12.85 10.99 -17.37
N CYS A 48 -12.99 9.68 -17.11
CA CYS A 48 -12.06 8.90 -16.30
C CYS A 48 -10.75 8.51 -17.02
N PRO A 49 -10.69 8.20 -18.33
CA PRO A 49 -9.48 7.69 -18.96
C PRO A 49 -8.23 8.55 -18.82
N PRO A 50 -8.30 9.91 -18.80
CA PRO A 50 -7.13 10.73 -18.49
C PRO A 50 -6.60 10.50 -17.07
N ALA A 51 -7.47 10.29 -16.07
CA ALA A 51 -7.08 10.02 -14.69
C ALA A 51 -6.44 8.62 -14.54
N ASP A 52 -6.96 7.62 -15.25
CA ASP A 52 -6.39 6.27 -15.26
C ASP A 52 -4.95 6.27 -15.79
N LYS A 53 -4.65 7.14 -16.77
CA LYS A 53 -3.27 7.37 -17.25
C LYS A 53 -2.39 8.04 -16.18
N VAL A 54 -2.91 9.04 -15.47
CA VAL A 54 -2.18 9.73 -14.39
C VAL A 54 -1.81 8.72 -13.29
N ILE A 55 -2.73 7.85 -12.89
CA ILE A 55 -2.43 6.77 -11.92
C ILE A 55 -1.35 5.83 -12.48
N GLY A 56 -1.38 5.51 -13.78
CA GLY A 56 -0.35 4.70 -14.41
C GLY A 56 1.05 5.33 -14.37
N GLU A 57 1.15 6.65 -14.46
CA GLU A 57 2.44 7.35 -14.29
C GLU A 57 2.86 7.39 -12.81
N LEU A 58 1.95 7.73 -11.91
CA LEU A 58 2.23 7.76 -10.46
C LEU A 58 2.60 6.38 -9.90
N ALA A 59 2.06 5.30 -10.45
CA ALA A 59 2.41 3.93 -10.06
C ALA A 59 3.87 3.54 -10.38
N LYS A 60 4.58 4.33 -11.20
CA LYS A 60 6.01 4.15 -11.48
C LYS A 60 6.92 4.82 -10.44
N ASP A 61 6.39 5.75 -9.66
CA ASP A 61 7.11 6.42 -8.56
C ASP A 61 7.11 5.52 -7.32
N PRO A 62 8.25 4.96 -6.89
CA PRO A 62 8.32 4.07 -5.72
C PRO A 62 7.99 4.79 -4.40
N SER A 63 7.99 6.12 -4.38
CA SER A 63 7.62 6.93 -3.22
C SER A 63 6.11 7.16 -3.09
N VAL A 64 5.30 6.69 -4.06
CA VAL A 64 3.84 6.86 -4.08
C VAL A 64 3.15 5.51 -4.22
N ILE A 65 2.14 5.28 -3.43
CA ILE A 65 1.21 4.16 -3.61
C ILE A 65 -0.04 4.70 -4.29
N ALA A 66 -0.14 4.52 -5.61
CA ALA A 66 -1.31 4.90 -6.41
C ALA A 66 -2.18 3.68 -6.68
N LEU A 67 -3.47 3.76 -6.31
CA LEU A 67 -4.43 2.66 -6.38
C LEU A 67 -5.65 3.05 -7.22
N SER A 68 -6.15 2.15 -8.06
CA SER A 68 -7.44 2.29 -8.74
C SER A 68 -8.52 1.53 -7.98
N LEU A 69 -9.60 2.23 -7.64
CA LEU A 69 -10.80 1.70 -6.97
C LEU A 69 -12.01 1.91 -7.89
N PRO A 70 -12.28 0.96 -8.81
CA PRO A 70 -13.42 1.09 -9.75
C PRO A 70 -14.76 1.01 -9.01
N ILE A 71 -15.62 2.02 -9.25
CA ILE A 71 -16.95 2.15 -8.63
C ILE A 71 -18.05 1.66 -9.56
N ASP A 72 -19.19 1.26 -9.00
CA ASP A 72 -20.29 0.58 -9.69
C ASP A 72 -21.47 1.48 -10.06
N TYR A 73 -21.52 2.73 -9.61
CA TYR A 73 -22.69 3.58 -9.81
C TYR A 73 -22.83 4.16 -11.23
N TRP A 74 -21.93 3.80 -12.19
CA TRP A 74 -22.07 4.10 -13.62
C TRP A 74 -22.58 2.91 -14.44
N ASP A 75 -22.74 1.71 -13.84
CA ASP A 75 -23.14 0.47 -14.54
C ASP A 75 -24.49 0.57 -15.26
N TYR A 76 -25.36 1.49 -14.80
CA TYR A 76 -26.68 1.71 -15.43
C TYR A 76 -26.58 2.34 -16.83
N LEU A 77 -25.45 2.88 -17.26
CA LEU A 77 -25.24 3.48 -18.59
C LEU A 77 -25.00 2.46 -19.72
N GLY A 78 -25.32 1.19 -19.49
CA GLY A 78 -25.29 0.14 -20.51
C GLY A 78 -23.97 -0.62 -20.64
N TRP A 79 -23.00 -0.36 -19.75
CA TRP A 79 -21.78 -1.14 -19.58
C TRP A 79 -21.55 -1.44 -18.10
N LYS A 80 -21.49 -2.72 -17.75
CA LYS A 80 -21.13 -3.13 -16.40
C LYS A 80 -19.61 -3.16 -16.27
N ASP A 81 -19.08 -2.34 -15.38
CA ASP A 81 -17.65 -2.31 -15.09
C ASP A 81 -17.21 -3.64 -14.46
N THR A 82 -16.31 -4.35 -15.17
CA THR A 82 -15.84 -5.68 -14.79
C THR A 82 -14.89 -5.69 -13.60
N LEU A 83 -14.39 -4.52 -13.19
CA LEU A 83 -13.48 -4.33 -12.07
C LEU A 83 -14.15 -3.66 -10.86
N ALA A 84 -15.39 -3.16 -11.04
CA ALA A 84 -16.10 -2.41 -10.01
C ALA A 84 -16.51 -3.27 -8.82
N ASP A 85 -16.47 -2.63 -7.64
CA ASP A 85 -16.97 -3.20 -6.40
C ASP A 85 -17.78 -2.14 -5.62
N ALA A 86 -18.98 -2.51 -5.19
CA ALA A 86 -19.84 -1.65 -4.38
C ALA A 86 -19.18 -1.16 -3.07
N ARG A 87 -18.22 -1.93 -2.56
CA ARG A 87 -17.42 -1.53 -1.38
C ARG A 87 -16.59 -0.28 -1.66
N PHE A 88 -16.11 -0.06 -2.89
CA PHE A 88 -15.36 1.14 -3.26
C PHE A 88 -16.27 2.35 -3.36
N SER A 89 -17.48 2.19 -3.93
CA SER A 89 -18.50 3.25 -3.90
C SER A 89 -18.88 3.63 -2.47
N ALA A 90 -18.99 2.65 -1.56
CA ALA A 90 -19.27 2.89 -0.15
C ALA A 90 -18.11 3.63 0.54
N ARG A 91 -16.85 3.26 0.22
CA ARG A 91 -15.64 3.92 0.74
C ARG A 91 -15.55 5.37 0.29
N GLN A 92 -15.79 5.66 -0.99
CA GLN A 92 -15.83 7.01 -1.52
C GLN A 92 -16.87 7.88 -0.79
N LYS A 93 -18.10 7.34 -0.60
CA LYS A 93 -19.15 8.01 0.16
C LYS A 93 -18.81 8.20 1.63
N ALA A 94 -18.03 7.29 2.24
CA ALA A 94 -17.56 7.43 3.62
C ALA A 94 -16.58 8.61 3.74
N TYR A 95 -15.64 8.76 2.82
CA TYR A 95 -14.75 9.93 2.77
C TYR A 95 -15.54 11.24 2.65
N SER A 96 -16.50 11.32 1.74
CA SER A 96 -17.29 12.55 1.54
C SER A 96 -18.11 12.93 2.78
N ARG A 97 -18.61 11.94 3.54
CA ARG A 97 -19.30 12.18 4.81
C ARG A 97 -18.36 12.72 5.89
N VAL A 98 -17.15 12.15 5.99
CA VAL A 98 -16.15 12.60 6.99
C VAL A 98 -15.69 14.04 6.70
N ARG A 99 -15.44 14.36 5.43
CA ARG A 99 -15.09 15.73 5.02
C ARG A 99 -16.25 16.72 5.20
N GLY A 100 -17.50 16.25 5.17
CA GLY A 100 -18.70 17.09 5.33
C GLY A 100 -19.14 17.79 4.05
N ASP A 101 -18.38 17.70 2.96
CA ASP A 101 -18.68 18.31 1.65
C ASP A 101 -19.77 17.54 0.87
N ARG A 102 -19.91 16.23 1.16
CA ARG A 102 -20.79 15.28 0.47
C ARG A 102 -20.49 15.14 -1.03
N GLU A 103 -19.33 15.59 -1.49
CA GLU A 103 -18.94 15.50 -2.89
C GLU A 103 -18.50 14.07 -3.24
N VAL A 104 -19.18 13.50 -4.24
CA VAL A 104 -18.92 12.19 -4.83
C VAL A 104 -18.97 12.34 -6.34
N TYR A 105 -17.85 12.13 -7.01
CA TYR A 105 -17.73 12.26 -8.46
C TYR A 105 -16.64 11.33 -9.01
N THR A 106 -16.57 11.15 -10.30
CA THR A 106 -15.47 10.45 -10.99
C THR A 106 -14.98 11.29 -12.16
N PRO A 107 -13.64 11.28 -12.40
CA PRO A 107 -12.61 10.64 -11.62
C PRO A 107 -12.26 11.46 -10.36
N GLN A 108 -12.31 10.85 -9.17
CA GLN A 108 -11.94 11.49 -7.92
C GLN A 108 -10.70 10.81 -7.33
N ALA A 109 -9.61 11.56 -7.12
CA ALA A 109 -8.46 11.11 -6.36
C ALA A 109 -8.59 11.55 -4.90
N VAL A 110 -8.51 10.61 -3.96
CA VAL A 110 -8.39 10.89 -2.52
C VAL A 110 -6.93 10.69 -2.11
N ILE A 111 -6.35 11.72 -1.50
CA ILE A 111 -4.94 11.80 -1.16
C ILE A 111 -4.79 11.62 0.35
N ASN A 112 -4.00 10.63 0.74
CA ASN A 112 -3.70 10.31 2.15
C ASN A 112 -4.94 10.21 3.04
N GLY A 113 -6.09 9.82 2.46
CA GLY A 113 -7.36 9.66 3.18
C GLY A 113 -8.02 10.97 3.64
N SER A 114 -7.50 12.15 3.29
CA SER A 114 -7.98 13.43 3.82
C SER A 114 -8.37 14.47 2.77
N ALA A 115 -7.55 14.70 1.74
CA ALA A 115 -7.87 15.63 0.66
C ALA A 115 -8.44 14.91 -0.57
N HIS A 116 -9.14 15.64 -1.45
CA HIS A 116 -9.57 15.10 -2.74
C HIS A 116 -9.41 16.14 -3.85
N VAL A 117 -9.12 15.65 -5.05
CA VAL A 117 -8.98 16.46 -6.26
C VAL A 117 -9.53 15.69 -7.47
N ILE A 118 -9.68 16.39 -8.61
CA ILE A 118 -10.00 15.73 -9.88
C ILE A 118 -8.83 14.80 -10.24
N GLY A 119 -9.11 13.51 -10.48
CA GLY A 119 -8.09 12.49 -10.66
C GLY A 119 -7.16 12.69 -11.87
N SER A 120 -7.56 13.52 -12.85
CA SER A 120 -6.73 13.88 -14.02
C SER A 120 -5.86 15.12 -13.79
N ASP A 121 -6.00 15.81 -12.66
CA ASP A 121 -5.20 17.00 -12.31
C ASP A 121 -3.94 16.58 -11.53
N LEU A 122 -2.87 16.26 -12.25
CA LEU A 122 -1.60 15.87 -11.65
C LEU A 122 -1.01 16.96 -10.74
N ALA A 123 -1.12 18.23 -11.13
CA ALA A 123 -0.61 19.34 -10.32
C ALA A 123 -1.39 19.48 -9.01
N GLY A 124 -2.72 19.33 -9.07
CA GLY A 124 -3.58 19.29 -7.89
C GLY A 124 -3.27 18.10 -6.98
N ILE A 125 -2.97 16.92 -7.54
CA ILE A 125 -2.55 15.72 -6.78
C ILE A 125 -1.25 16.02 -6.03
N GLU A 126 -0.21 16.52 -6.71
CA GLU A 126 1.08 16.84 -6.06
C GLU A 126 0.93 17.91 -4.97
N SER A 127 0.14 18.96 -5.23
CA SER A 127 -0.15 19.98 -4.22
C SER A 127 -0.85 19.38 -2.99
N ALA A 128 -1.82 18.49 -3.21
CA ALA A 128 -2.54 17.82 -2.12
C ALA A 128 -1.65 16.85 -1.32
N ILE A 129 -0.68 16.19 -1.97
CA ILE A 129 0.35 15.41 -1.27
C ILE A 129 1.16 16.32 -0.33
N ASP A 130 1.68 17.43 -0.86
CA ASP A 130 2.48 18.37 -0.08
C ASP A 130 1.71 19.01 1.08
N GLU A 131 0.43 19.28 0.90
CA GLU A 131 -0.43 19.84 1.95
C GLU A 131 -0.77 18.81 3.04
N THR A 132 -1.17 17.61 2.64
CA THR A 132 -1.59 16.58 3.59
C THR A 132 -0.43 16.07 4.43
N THR A 133 0.79 15.98 3.89
CA THR A 133 1.98 15.56 4.63
C THR A 133 2.46 16.58 5.67
N LYS A 134 2.04 17.85 5.57
CA LYS A 134 2.27 18.85 6.62
C LYS A 134 1.37 18.63 7.85
N THR A 135 0.30 17.86 7.71
CA THR A 135 -0.59 17.54 8.82
C THR A 135 0.05 16.49 9.71
N GLY A 136 0.14 16.76 11.01
CA GLY A 136 0.80 15.86 11.95
C GLY A 136 0.17 14.47 11.95
N GLY A 137 1.02 13.44 11.88
CA GLY A 137 0.63 12.03 11.88
C GLY A 137 0.44 11.41 10.48
N VAL A 138 0.15 12.20 9.44
CA VAL A 138 -0.03 11.68 8.07
C VAL A 138 1.29 11.10 7.56
N MET A 139 1.25 9.84 7.09
CA MET A 139 2.39 9.10 6.54
C MET A 139 3.65 9.11 7.44
N SER A 140 3.46 9.24 8.78
CA SER A 140 4.56 9.37 9.74
C SER A 140 4.86 8.09 10.52
N VAL A 141 4.01 7.07 10.42
CA VAL A 141 4.16 5.79 11.12
C VAL A 141 4.80 4.78 10.17
N PRO A 142 6.00 4.28 10.46
CA PRO A 142 6.63 3.25 9.63
C PRO A 142 5.78 1.97 9.61
N VAL A 143 5.45 1.55 8.39
CA VAL A 143 4.73 0.31 8.09
C VAL A 143 5.61 -0.54 7.18
N THR A 144 5.74 -1.81 7.49
CA THR A 144 6.48 -2.75 6.63
C THR A 144 5.62 -3.97 6.33
N MET A 145 5.87 -4.57 5.18
CA MET A 145 5.24 -5.84 4.79
C MET A 145 6.27 -6.75 4.16
N THR A 146 6.33 -7.99 4.62
CA THR A 146 7.28 -8.99 4.12
C THR A 146 6.56 -10.30 3.84
N GLN A 147 6.92 -10.95 2.73
CA GLN A 147 6.48 -12.31 2.43
C GLN A 147 7.59 -13.30 2.83
N ALA A 148 7.22 -14.32 3.59
CA ALA A 148 8.08 -15.46 3.93
C ALA A 148 7.30 -16.76 3.68
N GLY A 149 7.62 -17.45 2.59
CA GLY A 149 6.87 -18.61 2.13
C GLY A 149 5.39 -18.26 1.89
N LYS A 150 4.48 -18.94 2.60
CA LYS A 150 3.02 -18.75 2.46
C LYS A 150 2.43 -17.71 3.42
N LEU A 151 3.23 -16.92 4.06
CA LEU A 151 2.80 -15.92 5.05
C LEU A 151 3.24 -14.52 4.64
N LEU A 152 2.32 -13.57 4.71
CA LEU A 152 2.57 -12.14 4.72
C LEU A 152 2.58 -11.66 6.16
N THR A 153 3.65 -10.97 6.56
CA THR A 153 3.74 -10.33 7.86
C THR A 153 3.72 -8.82 7.65
N VAL A 154 2.72 -8.18 8.25
CA VAL A 154 2.59 -6.72 8.34
C VAL A 154 3.12 -6.30 9.69
N SER A 155 3.98 -5.30 9.75
CA SER A 155 4.47 -4.72 11.00
C SER A 155 4.29 -3.20 10.97
N VAL A 156 3.78 -2.66 12.07
CA VAL A 156 3.58 -1.22 12.30
C VAL A 156 4.42 -0.82 13.51
N SER A 157 5.19 0.24 13.37
CA SER A 157 6.02 0.75 14.46
C SER A 157 5.18 1.44 15.55
N ALA A 158 5.74 1.52 16.76
CA ALA A 158 5.18 2.38 17.79
C ALA A 158 5.42 3.85 17.44
N THR A 159 4.47 4.71 17.81
CA THR A 159 4.66 6.17 17.78
C THR A 159 5.30 6.68 19.07
N ALA A 160 5.82 7.91 19.02
CA ALA A 160 6.23 8.63 20.23
C ALA A 160 4.99 8.88 21.13
N LYS A 161 5.24 9.02 22.45
CA LYS A 161 4.14 9.18 23.43
C LYS A 161 3.28 10.43 23.23
N ASP A 162 3.83 11.43 22.59
CA ASP A 162 3.22 12.72 22.27
C ASP A 162 2.78 12.86 20.82
N ALA A 163 2.81 11.75 20.06
CA ALA A 163 2.36 11.74 18.68
C ALA A 163 0.85 11.98 18.58
N SER A 164 0.43 12.68 17.52
CA SER A 164 -0.99 12.91 17.22
C SER A 164 -1.73 11.63 16.80
N ALA A 165 -1.02 10.69 16.18
CA ALA A 165 -1.57 9.39 15.77
C ALA A 165 -1.40 8.37 16.90
N THR A 166 -2.51 7.95 17.52
CA THR A 166 -2.52 7.01 18.66
C THR A 166 -3.36 5.77 18.43
N HIS A 167 -4.12 5.71 17.35
CA HIS A 167 -4.96 4.56 16.98
C HIS A 167 -5.21 4.53 15.48
N GLY A 168 -5.64 3.40 14.97
CA GLY A 168 -5.99 3.24 13.56
C GLY A 168 -6.34 1.79 13.21
N GLU A 169 -6.84 1.60 12.01
CA GLU A 169 -7.10 0.29 11.42
C GLU A 169 -6.02 -0.05 10.39
N VAL A 170 -5.55 -1.30 10.44
CA VAL A 170 -4.61 -1.84 9.46
C VAL A 170 -5.39 -2.52 8.36
N TRP A 171 -5.25 -2.00 7.14
CA TRP A 171 -5.95 -2.48 5.96
C TRP A 171 -4.98 -3.10 4.95
N LEU A 172 -5.36 -4.24 4.39
CA LEU A 172 -4.60 -4.95 3.36
C LEU A 172 -5.40 -4.99 2.07
N CYS A 173 -4.78 -4.52 0.97
CA CYS A 173 -5.32 -4.59 -0.38
C CYS A 173 -4.54 -5.62 -1.19
N SER A 174 -5.24 -6.52 -1.89
CA SER A 174 -4.66 -7.24 -3.02
C SER A 174 -4.81 -6.41 -4.29
N ILE A 175 -3.79 -6.35 -5.13
CA ILE A 175 -3.80 -5.51 -6.34
C ILE A 175 -3.37 -6.27 -7.59
N SER A 176 -3.95 -5.87 -8.73
CA SER A 176 -3.46 -6.21 -10.07
C SER A 176 -2.72 -5.01 -10.64
N LYS A 177 -1.44 -5.17 -11.01
CA LYS A 177 -0.56 -4.05 -11.44
C LYS A 177 -1.03 -3.35 -12.71
N ALA A 178 -1.49 -4.14 -13.69
CA ALA A 178 -1.97 -3.61 -14.96
C ALA A 178 -3.05 -4.53 -15.55
N VAL A 179 -4.23 -3.98 -15.79
CA VAL A 179 -5.39 -4.71 -16.31
C VAL A 179 -5.90 -4.00 -17.55
N PRO A 180 -5.56 -4.46 -18.77
CA PRO A 180 -6.14 -3.91 -19.99
C PRO A 180 -7.58 -4.41 -20.18
N ILE A 181 -8.49 -3.48 -20.48
CA ILE A 181 -9.91 -3.78 -20.70
C ILE A 181 -10.34 -3.15 -22.02
N LEU A 182 -10.88 -3.97 -22.92
CA LEU A 182 -11.60 -3.51 -24.11
C LEU A 182 -13.08 -3.26 -23.72
N ILE A 183 -13.48 -2.00 -23.74
CA ILE A 183 -14.85 -1.57 -23.39
C ILE A 183 -15.70 -1.65 -24.64
N SER A 184 -16.72 -2.52 -24.64
CA SER A 184 -17.52 -2.78 -25.85
C SER A 184 -18.81 -1.98 -25.92
N ARG A 185 -19.23 -1.29 -24.84
CA ARG A 185 -20.47 -0.51 -24.78
C ARG A 185 -20.30 0.72 -23.87
N GLY A 186 -21.30 1.60 -23.86
CA GLY A 186 -21.31 2.83 -23.06
C GLY A 186 -20.46 3.94 -23.66
N GLU A 187 -20.18 4.97 -22.86
CA GLU A 187 -19.50 6.20 -23.33
C GLU A 187 -18.04 5.99 -23.76
N ASN A 188 -17.38 4.94 -23.25
CA ASN A 188 -16.01 4.56 -23.63
C ASN A 188 -15.97 3.42 -24.64
N SER A 189 -17.06 3.10 -25.34
CA SER A 189 -17.14 2.01 -26.31
C SER A 189 -16.02 2.08 -27.38
N GLY A 190 -15.42 0.93 -27.68
CA GLY A 190 -14.33 0.79 -28.65
C GLY A 190 -12.94 1.18 -28.12
N ARG A 191 -12.83 1.63 -26.89
CA ARG A 191 -11.53 1.96 -26.26
C ARG A 191 -10.96 0.77 -25.52
N GLU A 192 -9.66 0.54 -25.64
CA GLU A 192 -8.88 -0.28 -24.75
C GLU A 192 -8.21 0.63 -23.71
N ILE A 193 -8.50 0.40 -22.44
CA ILE A 193 -7.98 1.19 -21.32
C ILE A 193 -7.25 0.26 -20.37
N THR A 194 -6.01 0.62 -19.99
CA THR A 194 -5.27 -0.11 -18.96
C THR A 194 -5.46 0.57 -17.62
N TYR A 195 -5.97 -0.18 -16.65
CA TYR A 195 -6.12 0.21 -15.25
C TYR A 195 -4.90 -0.26 -14.46
N TYR A 196 -4.36 0.59 -13.60
CA TYR A 196 -3.12 0.31 -12.87
C TYR A 196 -3.38 0.16 -11.38
N ASN A 197 -2.65 -0.76 -10.75
CA ASN A 197 -2.77 -1.09 -9.32
C ASN A 197 -4.24 -1.21 -8.87
N VAL A 198 -5.00 -1.99 -9.63
CA VAL A 198 -6.44 -2.19 -9.40
C VAL A 198 -6.62 -2.97 -8.11
N VAL A 199 -7.31 -2.38 -7.15
CA VAL A 199 -7.66 -3.06 -5.91
C VAL A 199 -8.66 -4.18 -6.21
N ARG A 200 -8.28 -5.42 -5.88
CA ARG A 200 -9.13 -6.63 -6.09
C ARG A 200 -9.85 -7.02 -4.82
N ASN A 201 -9.23 -6.76 -3.68
CA ASN A 201 -9.85 -6.96 -2.38
C ASN A 201 -9.28 -5.94 -1.38
N LEU A 202 -10.11 -5.59 -0.41
CA LEU A 202 -9.76 -4.69 0.70
C LEU A 202 -10.26 -5.32 1.99
N MET A 203 -9.34 -5.69 2.89
CA MET A 203 -9.66 -6.35 4.14
C MET A 203 -8.97 -5.69 5.33
N LYS A 204 -9.68 -5.57 6.45
CA LYS A 204 -9.09 -5.18 7.72
C LYS A 204 -8.34 -6.37 8.30
N VAL A 205 -7.09 -6.18 8.68
CA VAL A 205 -6.25 -7.22 9.30
C VAL A 205 -6.03 -7.01 10.78
N GLY A 206 -6.27 -5.81 11.29
CA GLY A 206 -6.17 -5.54 12.72
C GLY A 206 -6.46 -4.12 13.11
N ASP A 207 -6.41 -3.88 14.44
CA ASP A 207 -6.48 -2.57 15.06
C ASP A 207 -5.11 -2.22 15.66
N TRP A 208 -4.69 -0.97 15.48
CA TRP A 208 -3.46 -0.44 16.04
C TRP A 208 -3.77 0.61 17.11
N ASN A 209 -3.04 0.60 18.21
CA ASN A 209 -3.29 1.43 19.40
C ASN A 209 -2.08 2.29 19.81
N GLY A 210 -1.27 2.69 18.85
CA GLY A 210 -0.07 3.51 19.07
C GLY A 210 1.19 2.72 19.43
N GLY A 211 1.07 1.47 19.87
CA GLY A 211 2.18 0.57 20.15
C GLY A 211 2.71 -0.16 18.90
N ALA A 212 3.87 -0.80 19.00
CA ALA A 212 4.31 -1.69 17.94
C ALA A 212 3.34 -2.86 17.77
N GLY A 213 2.94 -3.15 16.53
CA GLY A 213 2.01 -4.22 16.19
C GLY A 213 2.52 -5.08 15.04
N SER A 214 2.09 -6.35 15.01
CA SER A 214 2.38 -7.25 13.89
C SER A 214 1.22 -8.19 13.64
N TRP A 215 0.87 -8.36 12.37
CA TRP A 215 -0.22 -9.24 11.92
C TRP A 215 0.29 -10.14 10.81
N THR A 216 -0.11 -11.41 10.86
CA THR A 216 0.27 -12.39 9.85
C THR A 216 -0.98 -12.86 9.11
N VAL A 217 -0.90 -12.85 7.78
CA VAL A 217 -2.00 -13.22 6.88
C VAL A 217 -1.49 -14.30 5.92
N PRO A 218 -2.23 -15.40 5.70
CA PRO A 218 -1.88 -16.37 4.66
C PRO A 218 -1.86 -15.71 3.27
N VAL A 219 -0.82 -15.97 2.48
CA VAL A 219 -0.74 -15.46 1.09
C VAL A 219 -1.95 -15.90 0.28
N ASP A 220 -2.43 -17.13 0.46
CA ASP A 220 -3.59 -17.67 -0.26
C ASP A 220 -4.91 -16.93 0.02
N SER A 221 -4.98 -16.13 1.11
CA SER A 221 -6.14 -15.27 1.39
C SER A 221 -6.08 -13.91 0.66
N VAL A 222 -4.95 -13.59 0.06
CA VAL A 222 -4.66 -12.32 -0.62
C VAL A 222 -4.40 -12.54 -2.11
N ALA A 223 -3.64 -13.57 -2.45
CA ALA A 223 -3.27 -13.94 -3.80
C ALA A 223 -4.41 -14.72 -4.46
N HIS A 224 -4.92 -14.17 -5.56
CA HIS A 224 -5.91 -14.81 -6.44
C HIS A 224 -5.45 -14.61 -7.88
N ASP A 225 -6.13 -15.26 -8.83
CA ASP A 225 -5.81 -15.11 -10.25
C ASP A 225 -5.79 -13.62 -10.66
N GLY A 226 -4.68 -13.20 -11.27
CA GLY A 226 -4.46 -11.83 -11.71
C GLY A 226 -4.05 -10.85 -10.60
N VAL A 227 -3.80 -11.30 -9.36
CA VAL A 227 -3.21 -10.51 -8.28
C VAL A 227 -1.70 -10.70 -8.29
N ASP A 228 -0.95 -9.60 -8.35
CA ASP A 228 0.51 -9.59 -8.44
C ASP A 228 1.19 -8.71 -7.39
N GLY A 229 0.40 -8.12 -6.50
CA GLY A 229 0.92 -7.33 -5.40
C GLY A 229 -0.04 -7.19 -4.24
N ALA A 230 0.50 -6.73 -3.12
CA ALA A 230 -0.25 -6.36 -1.94
C ALA A 230 0.19 -4.98 -1.44
N VAL A 231 -0.77 -4.20 -0.97
CA VAL A 231 -0.58 -2.91 -0.31
C VAL A 231 -1.17 -3.01 1.08
N VAL A 232 -0.42 -2.57 2.07
CA VAL A 232 -0.96 -2.34 3.41
C VAL A 232 -0.92 -0.86 3.72
N TYR A 233 -1.94 -0.35 4.37
CA TYR A 233 -1.92 0.97 4.98
C TYR A 233 -2.54 0.97 6.37
N LEU A 234 -1.97 1.80 7.23
CA LEU A 234 -2.53 2.16 8.52
C LEU A 234 -3.36 3.43 8.33
N GLN A 235 -4.64 3.37 8.67
CA GLN A 235 -5.57 4.48 8.53
C GLN A 235 -6.23 4.83 9.86
N ASP A 236 -6.25 6.11 10.21
CA ASP A 236 -7.01 6.61 11.35
C ASP A 236 -8.52 6.47 11.11
N GLY A 237 -9.28 6.36 12.19
CA GLY A 237 -10.73 6.21 12.12
C GLY A 237 -11.18 4.76 11.91
N SER A 238 -12.21 4.57 11.08
CA SER A 238 -12.79 3.26 10.80
C SER A 238 -13.30 3.16 9.36
N ARG A 239 -13.74 1.94 8.95
CA ARG A 239 -14.34 1.73 7.62
C ARG A 239 -15.41 2.77 7.25
N ASP A 240 -16.30 3.12 8.20
CA ASP A 240 -17.42 4.02 7.96
C ASP A 240 -17.09 5.50 8.18
N LYS A 241 -15.96 5.75 8.84
CA LYS A 241 -15.40 7.08 9.11
C LYS A 241 -13.89 7.07 8.87
N PRO A 242 -13.46 6.88 7.60
CA PRO A 242 -12.04 6.83 7.25
C PRO A 242 -11.39 8.20 7.45
N GLY A 243 -10.35 8.23 8.23
CA GLY A 243 -9.51 9.40 8.48
C GLY A 243 -8.23 9.39 7.66
N PRO A 244 -7.22 10.19 8.07
CA PRO A 244 -5.93 10.24 7.41
C PRO A 244 -5.19 8.90 7.39
N MET A 245 -4.41 8.67 6.36
CA MET A 245 -3.48 7.54 6.30
C MET A 245 -2.20 7.88 7.06
N LEU A 246 -1.83 7.02 8.00
CA LEU A 246 -0.73 7.23 8.94
C LEU A 246 0.58 6.60 8.45
N GLY A 247 0.49 5.61 7.58
CA GLY A 247 1.63 4.93 6.98
C GLY A 247 1.19 3.82 6.03
N ALA A 248 2.07 3.39 5.14
CA ALA A 248 1.75 2.36 4.16
C ALA A 248 3.00 1.61 3.69
N ALA A 249 2.79 0.42 3.12
CA ALA A 249 3.83 -0.34 2.45
C ALA A 249 3.25 -1.15 1.28
N TYR A 250 4.12 -1.49 0.33
CA TYR A 250 3.82 -2.33 -0.82
C TYR A 250 4.78 -3.52 -0.88
N THR A 251 4.30 -4.66 -1.36
CA THR A 251 5.14 -5.80 -1.75
C THR A 251 4.59 -6.49 -2.99
N SER A 252 5.47 -6.98 -3.86
CA SER A 252 5.08 -7.93 -4.91
C SER A 252 4.80 -9.29 -4.29
N LEU A 253 3.79 -9.99 -4.79
CA LEU A 253 3.49 -11.38 -4.40
C LEU A 253 4.17 -12.34 -5.36
N HIS A 254 4.70 -13.45 -4.83
CA HIS A 254 5.42 -14.48 -5.59
C HIS A 254 4.90 -15.88 -5.25
#